data_ee2d7f98c1814ee32be7ece792189dd2
#
_entry.id   ee2d7f98c1814ee32be7ece792189dd2
#
_cell.length_a   1.000
_cell.length_b   1.000
_cell.length_c   1.000
_cell.angle_alpha   90.00
_cell.angle_beta   90.00
_cell.angle_gamma   90.00
#
_symmetry.space_group_name_H-M   'P 1'
#
loop_
_entity.id
_entity.type
_entity.pdbx_description
1 polymer ?
#
loop_
_entity_poly.entity_id
_entity_poly.type
_entity_poly.pdbx_seq_one_letter_code
_entity_poly.pdbx_strand_id
1 'polypeptide(L)'
;MGDKEEIFKNINHFKFLLELEKEMLDLEKSLKKSCINFIILNIITLVVYALITTIRGKSIDIMDVIIVSALMSSANQEISQVVACNSNIRKYDFRISELENKLEELNMELKNL
;
A
#
# COMPACT_ATOMS: atom_id res chain seq x y z
N MET A 1 14.39 39.36 13.42
CA MET A 1 15.34 38.24 13.55
C MET A 1 14.69 36.97 14.02
N GLY A 2 13.81 37.03 15.02
CA GLY A 2 13.06 35.84 15.48
C GLY A 2 12.21 35.17 14.41
N ASP A 3 11.64 35.95 13.51
CA ASP A 3 10.75 35.48 12.45
C ASP A 3 11.48 34.56 11.45
N LYS A 4 12.71 34.94 11.08
CA LYS A 4 13.52 34.16 10.15
C LYS A 4 13.94 32.80 10.76
N GLU A 5 14.34 32.80 12.02
CA GLU A 5 14.69 31.57 12.75
C GLU A 5 13.48 30.66 12.93
N GLU A 6 12.33 31.25 13.25
CA GLU A 6 11.07 30.53 13.41
C GLU A 6 10.65 29.84 12.10
N ILE A 7 10.72 30.57 10.97
CA ILE A 7 10.42 30.05 9.64
C ILE A 7 11.37 28.90 9.31
N PHE A 8 12.66 29.06 9.58
CA PHE A 8 13.67 28.03 9.35
C PHE A 8 13.38 26.76 10.15
N LYS A 9 13.00 26.92 11.41
CA LYS A 9 12.63 25.83 12.31
C LYS A 9 11.40 25.09 11.78
N ASN A 10 10.39 25.83 11.32
CA ASN A 10 9.18 25.27 10.74
C ASN A 10 9.47 24.50 9.44
N ILE A 11 10.34 25.04 8.59
CA ILE A 11 10.78 24.36 7.36
C ILE A 11 11.43 23.03 7.69
N ASN A 12 12.33 22.98 8.66
CA ASN A 12 12.99 21.76 9.06
C ASN A 12 12.00 20.74 9.63
N HIS A 13 11.03 21.20 10.41
CA HIS A 13 9.99 20.36 10.96
C HIS A 13 9.12 19.72 9.85
N PHE A 14 8.68 20.53 8.90
CA PHE A 14 7.88 20.04 7.77
C PHE A 14 8.67 19.13 6.85
N LYS A 15 9.96 19.37 6.65
CA LYS A 15 10.83 18.47 5.89
C LYS A 15 10.92 17.10 6.55
N PHE A 16 11.05 17.07 7.86
CA PHE A 16 11.07 15.83 8.64
C PHE A 16 9.76 15.06 8.48
N LEU A 17 8.62 15.75 8.63
CA LEU A 17 7.30 15.14 8.45
C LEU A 17 7.11 14.61 7.03
N LEU A 18 7.58 15.36 6.04
CA LEU A 18 7.48 14.96 4.64
C LEU A 18 8.27 13.67 4.37
N GLU A 19 9.51 13.57 4.88
CA GLU A 19 10.31 12.36 4.76
C GLU A 19 9.63 11.16 5.42
N LEU A 20 9.07 11.37 6.61
CA LEU A 20 8.37 10.32 7.34
C LEU A 20 7.15 9.82 6.56
N GLU A 21 6.34 10.73 6.01
CA GLU A 21 5.16 10.37 5.21
C GLU A 21 5.57 9.63 3.93
N LYS A 22 6.67 10.03 3.29
CA LYS A 22 7.20 9.34 2.10
C LYS A 22 7.67 7.93 2.42
N GLU A 23 8.32 7.72 3.56
CA GLU A 23 8.73 6.38 4.01
C GLU A 23 7.51 5.50 4.27
N MET A 24 6.47 6.04 4.92
CA MET A 24 5.24 5.31 5.18
C MET A 24 4.52 4.95 3.88
N LEU A 25 4.53 5.86 2.90
CA LEU A 25 3.98 5.61 1.57
C LEU A 25 4.70 4.46 0.88
N ASP A 26 6.04 4.45 0.93
CA ASP A 26 6.84 3.38 0.32
C ASP A 26 6.56 2.04 0.97
N LEU A 27 6.39 2.00 2.30
CA LEU A 27 6.01 0.78 3.02
C LEU A 27 4.63 0.27 2.58
N GLU A 28 3.65 1.15 2.42
CA GLU A 28 2.31 0.77 1.95
C GLU A 28 2.35 0.24 0.51
N LYS A 29 3.13 0.86 -0.37
CA LYS A 29 3.31 0.38 -1.75
C LYS A 29 3.97 -1.00 -1.78
N SER A 30 4.96 -1.22 -0.93
CA SER A 30 5.63 -2.52 -0.80
C SER A 30 4.66 -3.60 -0.31
N LEU A 31 3.86 -3.28 0.71
CA LEU A 31 2.84 -4.18 1.24
C LEU A 31 1.81 -4.53 0.17
N LYS A 32 1.33 -3.54 -0.58
CA LYS A 32 0.40 -3.75 -1.70
C LYS A 32 0.98 -4.70 -2.73
N LYS A 33 2.24 -4.50 -3.12
CA LYS A 33 2.93 -5.37 -4.09
C LYS A 33 3.01 -6.81 -3.58
N SER A 34 3.34 -6.98 -2.30
CA SER A 34 3.39 -8.30 -1.65
C SER A 34 2.02 -8.98 -1.69
N CYS A 35 0.95 -8.26 -1.34
CA CYS A 35 -0.42 -8.79 -1.38
C CYS A 35 -0.83 -9.22 -2.78
N ILE A 36 -0.50 -8.41 -3.81
CA ILE A 36 -0.78 -8.74 -5.21
C ILE A 36 -0.04 -10.01 -5.61
N ASN A 37 1.22 -10.17 -5.21
CA ASN A 37 1.99 -11.38 -5.48
C ASN A 37 1.35 -12.62 -4.85
N PHE A 38 0.84 -12.51 -3.62
CA PHE A 38 0.11 -13.59 -2.96
C PHE A 38 -1.19 -13.94 -3.68
N ILE A 39 -1.93 -12.95 -4.16
CA ILE A 39 -3.16 -13.18 -4.94
C ILE A 39 -2.83 -13.95 -6.21
N ILE A 40 -1.79 -13.56 -6.93
CA ILE A 40 -1.34 -14.23 -8.15
C ILE A 40 -0.95 -15.67 -7.84
N LEU A 41 -0.20 -15.89 -6.76
CA LEU A 41 0.21 -17.22 -6.32
C LEU A 41 -1.01 -18.11 -6.00
N ASN A 42 -2.00 -17.57 -5.30
CA ASN A 42 -3.23 -18.30 -4.98
C ASN A 42 -4.00 -18.68 -6.24
N ILE A 43 -4.09 -17.77 -7.22
CA ILE A 43 -4.75 -18.04 -8.50
C ILE A 43 -4.03 -19.13 -9.27
N ILE A 44 -2.70 -19.07 -9.35
CA ILE A 44 -1.88 -20.10 -10.01
C ILE A 44 -2.09 -21.44 -9.33
N THR A 45 -2.09 -21.48 -8.01
CA THR A 45 -2.32 -22.72 -7.24
C THR A 45 -3.69 -23.30 -7.54
N LEU A 46 -4.73 -22.49 -7.62
CA LEU A 46 -6.08 -22.93 -7.99
C LEU A 46 -6.13 -23.50 -9.39
N VAL A 47 -5.50 -22.86 -10.35
CA VAL A 47 -5.46 -23.33 -11.74
C VAL A 47 -4.73 -24.68 -11.84
N VAL A 48 -3.57 -24.79 -11.21
CA VAL A 48 -2.79 -26.05 -11.21
C VAL A 48 -3.59 -27.17 -10.54
N TYR A 49 -4.24 -26.86 -9.43
CA TYR A 49 -5.08 -27.84 -8.73
C TYR A 49 -6.24 -28.31 -9.60
N ALA A 50 -6.92 -27.39 -10.28
CA ALA A 50 -8.01 -27.72 -11.19
C ALA A 50 -7.55 -28.59 -12.36
N LEU A 51 -6.38 -28.28 -12.93
CA LEU A 51 -5.79 -29.06 -14.02
C LEU A 51 -5.44 -30.48 -13.56
N ILE A 52 -4.81 -30.64 -12.40
CA ILE A 52 -4.45 -31.96 -11.85
C ILE A 52 -5.71 -32.78 -11.60
N THR A 53 -6.75 -32.18 -11.01
CA THR A 53 -8.02 -32.84 -10.73
C THR A 53 -8.70 -33.31 -12.01
N THR A 54 -8.67 -32.48 -13.06
CA THR A 54 -9.24 -32.80 -14.37
C THR A 54 -8.49 -33.94 -15.04
N ILE A 55 -7.15 -33.92 -15.00
CA ILE A 55 -6.30 -34.98 -15.59
C ILE A 55 -6.52 -36.32 -14.89
N ARG A 56 -6.67 -36.31 -13.57
CA ARG A 56 -6.90 -37.53 -12.77
C ARG A 56 -8.27 -38.16 -13.04
N GLY A 57 -9.21 -37.40 -13.58
CA GLY A 57 -10.55 -37.87 -13.87
C GLY A 57 -11.38 -38.25 -12.63
N LYS A 58 -10.98 -37.75 -11.45
CA LYS A 58 -11.73 -37.98 -10.21
C LYS A 58 -12.90 -37.05 -10.09
N SER A 59 -14.00 -37.55 -9.51
CA SER A 59 -15.10 -36.68 -9.10
C SER A 59 -14.67 -35.77 -7.94
N ILE A 60 -15.27 -34.60 -7.85
CA ILE A 60 -15.02 -33.64 -6.78
C ILE A 60 -15.46 -34.23 -5.45
N ASP A 61 -14.56 -34.28 -4.47
CA ASP A 61 -14.87 -34.80 -3.13
C ASP A 61 -14.88 -33.62 -2.11
N ILE A 62 -15.15 -33.94 -0.84
CA ILE A 62 -15.22 -32.95 0.24
C ILE A 62 -13.87 -32.25 0.45
N MET A 63 -12.76 -32.99 0.31
CA MET A 63 -11.42 -32.42 0.45
C MET A 63 -11.13 -31.37 -0.62
N ASP A 64 -11.57 -31.62 -1.85
CA ASP A 64 -11.43 -30.65 -2.96
C ASP A 64 -12.17 -29.37 -2.64
N VAL A 65 -13.39 -29.45 -2.10
CA VAL A 65 -14.20 -28.28 -1.72
C VAL A 65 -13.51 -27.49 -0.59
N ILE A 66 -12.96 -28.19 0.40
CA ILE A 66 -12.25 -27.55 1.52
C ILE A 66 -11.01 -26.79 1.02
N ILE A 67 -10.21 -27.43 0.17
CA ILE A 67 -8.98 -26.81 -0.37
C ILE A 67 -9.32 -25.57 -1.22
N VAL A 68 -10.27 -25.69 -2.13
CA VAL A 68 -10.69 -24.58 -2.99
C VAL A 68 -11.26 -23.42 -2.15
N SER A 69 -12.10 -23.75 -1.16
CA SER A 69 -12.68 -22.74 -0.27
C SER A 69 -11.62 -22.01 0.54
N ALA A 70 -10.60 -22.72 1.04
CA ALA A 70 -9.49 -22.14 1.78
C ALA A 70 -8.67 -21.17 0.89
N LEU A 71 -8.37 -21.58 -0.35
CA LEU A 71 -7.63 -20.75 -1.29
C LEU A 71 -8.42 -19.50 -1.69
N MET A 72 -9.72 -19.63 -1.92
CA MET A 72 -10.58 -18.49 -2.25
C MET A 72 -10.71 -17.53 -1.06
N SER A 73 -10.84 -18.04 0.15
CA SER A 73 -10.90 -17.22 1.37
C SER A 73 -9.61 -16.44 1.57
N SER A 74 -8.45 -17.08 1.36
CA SER A 74 -7.14 -16.42 1.43
C SER A 74 -7.03 -15.32 0.38
N ALA A 75 -7.44 -15.58 -0.85
CA ALA A 75 -7.43 -14.59 -1.93
C ALA A 75 -8.34 -13.40 -1.59
N ASN A 76 -9.51 -13.63 -1.02
CA ASN A 76 -10.43 -12.56 -0.61
C ASN A 76 -9.82 -11.68 0.49
N GLN A 77 -9.13 -12.25 1.47
CA GLN A 77 -8.43 -11.50 2.50
C GLN A 77 -7.34 -10.60 1.89
N GLU A 78 -6.56 -11.14 0.94
CA GLU A 78 -5.52 -10.39 0.27
C GLU A 78 -6.09 -9.26 -0.59
N ILE A 79 -7.21 -9.49 -1.27
CA ILE A 79 -7.93 -8.45 -2.03
C ILE A 79 -8.37 -7.33 -1.10
N SER A 80 -8.93 -7.66 0.07
CA SER A 80 -9.35 -6.66 1.07
C SER A 80 -8.15 -5.83 1.55
N GLN A 81 -7.00 -6.46 1.75
CA GLN A 81 -5.78 -5.76 2.13
C GLN A 81 -5.29 -4.83 1.03
N VAL A 82 -5.36 -5.24 -0.24
CA VAL A 82 -5.01 -4.38 -1.39
C VAL A 82 -5.91 -3.16 -1.45
N VAL A 83 -7.21 -3.32 -1.22
CA VAL A 83 -8.16 -2.19 -1.18
C VAL A 83 -7.79 -1.24 -0.05
N ALA A 84 -7.49 -1.76 1.14
CA ALA A 84 -7.06 -0.95 2.28
C ALA A 84 -5.74 -0.21 1.99
N CYS A 85 -4.77 -0.87 1.36
CA CYS A 85 -3.50 -0.27 0.96
C CYS A 85 -3.72 0.86 -0.05
N ASN A 86 -4.60 0.68 -1.02
CA ASN A 86 -4.94 1.73 -2.00
C ASN A 86 -5.52 2.96 -1.31
N SER A 87 -6.41 2.77 -0.35
CA SER A 87 -6.98 3.87 0.44
C SER A 87 -5.89 4.61 1.23
N ASN A 88 -5.00 3.86 1.89
CA ASN A 88 -3.89 4.43 2.66
C ASN A 88 -2.91 5.19 1.77
N ILE A 89 -2.60 4.64 0.59
CA ILE A 89 -1.71 5.30 -0.39
C ILE A 89 -2.28 6.65 -0.81
N ARG A 90 -3.59 6.71 -1.09
CA ARG A 90 -4.25 7.99 -1.44
C ARG A 90 -4.16 9.00 -0.31
N LYS A 91 -4.34 8.57 0.94
CA LYS A 91 -4.21 9.43 2.11
C LYS A 91 -2.79 9.98 2.27
N TYR A 92 -1.78 9.13 2.09
CA TYR A 92 -0.38 9.55 2.16
C TYR A 92 -0.04 10.51 1.02
N ASP A 93 -0.47 10.24 -0.20
CA ASP A 93 -0.26 11.13 -1.35
C ASP A 93 -0.86 12.51 -1.09
N PHE A 94 -2.05 12.56 -0.52
CA PHE A 94 -2.72 13.83 -0.17
C PHE A 94 -1.94 14.58 0.90
N ARG A 95 -1.51 13.91 1.97
CA ARG A 95 -0.71 14.53 3.04
C ARG A 95 0.63 15.04 2.54
N ILE A 96 1.29 14.27 1.70
CA ILE A 96 2.57 14.66 1.08
C ILE A 96 2.38 15.92 0.24
N SER A 97 1.34 15.96 -0.57
CA SER A 97 1.00 17.14 -1.38
C SER A 97 0.75 18.37 -0.51
N GLU A 98 0.01 18.24 0.58
CA GLU A 98 -0.22 19.34 1.52
C GLU A 98 1.08 19.84 2.16
N LEU A 99 1.94 18.90 2.59
CA LEU A 99 3.23 19.24 3.20
C LEU A 99 4.15 19.93 2.21
N GLU A 100 4.18 19.49 0.96
CA GLU A 100 4.95 20.12 -0.11
C GLU A 100 4.48 21.55 -0.36
N ASN A 101 3.16 21.77 -0.39
CA ASN A 101 2.57 23.10 -0.56
C ASN A 101 2.94 24.02 0.60
N LYS A 102 2.88 23.54 1.84
CA LYS A 102 3.27 24.30 3.03
C LYS A 102 4.74 24.67 3.01
N LEU A 103 5.60 23.73 2.59
CA LEU A 103 7.03 24.00 2.45
C LEU A 103 7.30 25.07 1.41
N GLU A 104 6.59 25.03 0.28
CA GLU A 104 6.71 26.04 -0.76
C GLU A 104 6.31 27.41 -0.24
N GLU A 105 5.20 27.50 0.49
CA GLU A 105 4.75 28.74 1.12
C GLU A 105 5.79 29.29 2.10
N LEU A 106 6.35 28.43 2.96
CA LEU A 106 7.38 28.83 3.91
C LEU A 106 8.66 29.30 3.23
N ASN A 107 9.05 28.63 2.14
CA ASN A 107 10.22 29.03 1.35
C ASN A 107 10.00 30.40 0.69
N MET A 108 8.77 30.67 0.22
CA MET A 108 8.41 31.97 -0.32
C MET A 108 8.45 33.06 0.75
N GLU A 109 7.92 32.79 1.95
CA GLU A 109 8.02 33.71 3.07
C GLU A 109 9.47 34.05 3.42
N LEU A 110 10.33 33.03 3.42
CA LEU A 110 11.75 33.18 3.72
C LEU A 110 12.43 34.05 2.67
N LYS A 111 12.09 33.92 1.39
CA LYS A 111 12.62 34.76 0.31
C LYS A 111 12.18 36.22 0.44
N ASN A 112 10.97 36.44 0.93
CA ASN A 112 10.42 37.80 1.07
C ASN A 112 10.92 38.52 2.31
N LEU A 113 11.61 37.84 3.20
CA LEU A 113 12.29 38.47 4.34
C LEU A 113 13.68 38.93 3.95
#